data_6642fceb4eab465fe20b7d0624870c3a
#
_entry.id   6642fceb4eab465fe20b7d0624870c3a
#
_cell.length_a   1.000
_cell.length_b   1.000
_cell.length_c   1.000
_cell.angle_alpha   90.00
_cell.angle_beta   90.00
_cell.angle_gamma   90.00
#
_symmetry.space_group_name_H-M   'P 1'
#
loop_
_entity.id
_entity.type
_entity.pdbx_description
1 polymer ?
#
loop_
_entity_poly.entity_id
_entity_poly.type
_entity_poly.pdbx_seq_one_letter_code
_entity_poly.pdbx_strand_id
1 'polypeptide(L)'
;MMQDRVSITRHDHVAHVEMIREDKMNALDKGMMEGLVEAAETLSQEDDIRAVVLSGKGRAFCAGLDVSNFASMMSGEKSNVESVPLTERTHGIANLFQKCSFAWHELEVPVIAAAHNTCIGGGLQIYLGSDIRFAAPGTKFSIMEIKWGLIPDMGATP
;
A
#
# COMPACT_ATOMS: atom_id res chain seq x y z
N MET A 1 8.07 1.99 -14.12
CA MET A 1 6.90 1.31 -14.71
C MET A 1 6.10 0.74 -13.55
N MET A 2 4.89 1.26 -13.33
CA MET A 2 3.93 0.64 -12.40
C MET A 2 3.76 -0.80 -12.83
N GLN A 3 4.58 -1.66 -12.31
CA GLN A 3 4.56 -3.09 -12.63
C GLN A 3 3.10 -3.55 -12.55
N ASP A 4 2.71 -4.65 -13.19
CA ASP A 4 1.34 -5.21 -13.23
C ASP A 4 0.70 -5.44 -11.83
N ARG A 5 0.84 -4.47 -10.93
CA ARG A 5 0.37 -4.49 -9.53
C ARG A 5 -0.57 -3.36 -9.18
N VAL A 6 -0.43 -2.21 -9.85
CA VAL A 6 -1.22 -1.01 -9.58
C VAL A 6 -1.64 -0.40 -10.91
N SER A 7 -2.90 0.01 -11.02
CA SER A 7 -3.43 0.75 -12.15
C SER A 7 -3.93 2.12 -11.71
N ILE A 8 -3.82 3.10 -12.60
CA ILE A 8 -4.43 4.41 -12.43
C ILE A 8 -5.42 4.63 -13.57
N THR A 9 -6.67 4.87 -13.23
CA THR A 9 -7.72 5.29 -14.17
C THR A 9 -8.16 6.71 -13.79
N ARG A 10 -8.37 7.56 -14.78
CA ARG A 10 -8.79 8.95 -14.55
C ARG A 10 -10.21 9.15 -15.05
N HIS A 11 -11.04 9.75 -14.20
CA HIS A 11 -12.40 10.14 -14.49
C HIS A 11 -12.54 11.64 -14.14
N ASP A 12 -12.53 12.47 -15.14
CA ASP A 12 -12.46 13.94 -14.97
C ASP A 12 -11.26 14.32 -14.06
N HIS A 13 -11.54 14.91 -12.91
CA HIS A 13 -10.55 15.35 -11.92
C HIS A 13 -10.30 14.33 -10.79
N VAL A 14 -10.78 13.09 -10.93
CA VAL A 14 -10.59 12.03 -9.93
C VAL A 14 -9.69 10.95 -10.50
N ALA A 15 -8.60 10.65 -9.80
CA ALA A 15 -7.75 9.50 -10.09
C ALA A 15 -8.20 8.30 -9.24
N HIS A 16 -8.49 7.19 -9.89
CA HIS A 16 -8.73 5.93 -9.23
C HIS A 16 -7.47 5.06 -9.31
N VAL A 17 -6.84 4.84 -8.18
CA VAL A 17 -5.68 3.96 -8.00
C VAL A 17 -6.19 2.62 -7.47
N GLU A 18 -5.92 1.56 -8.20
CA GLU A 18 -6.39 0.23 -7.85
C GLU A 18 -5.23 -0.75 -7.77
N MET A 19 -5.09 -1.45 -6.64
CA MET A 19 -4.21 -2.61 -6.52
C MET A 19 -4.83 -3.76 -7.31
N ILE A 20 -4.09 -4.35 -8.27
CA ILE A 20 -4.63 -5.30 -9.26
C ILE A 20 -4.01 -6.70 -9.20
N ARG A 21 -3.47 -7.09 -8.05
CA ARG A 21 -2.94 -8.44 -7.77
C ARG A 21 -4.01 -9.29 -7.07
N GLU A 22 -5.15 -9.46 -7.71
CA GLU A 22 -6.35 -10.07 -7.11
C GLU A 22 -6.17 -11.56 -6.76
N ASP A 23 -5.34 -12.30 -7.50
CA ASP A 23 -5.00 -13.71 -7.25
C ASP A 23 -4.32 -13.92 -5.89
N LYS A 24 -3.62 -12.92 -5.40
CA LYS A 24 -2.95 -12.87 -4.09
C LYS A 24 -3.63 -11.94 -3.08
N MET A 25 -4.92 -11.60 -3.30
CA MET A 25 -5.64 -10.63 -2.46
C MET A 25 -4.86 -9.32 -2.24
N ASN A 26 -4.21 -8.84 -3.29
CA ASN A 26 -3.41 -7.63 -3.29
C ASN A 26 -2.28 -7.63 -2.23
N ALA A 27 -1.73 -8.81 -1.92
CA ALA A 27 -0.61 -8.94 -0.98
C ALA A 27 0.62 -8.16 -1.47
N LEU A 28 1.33 -7.57 -0.51
CA LEU A 28 2.46 -6.69 -0.75
C LEU A 28 3.72 -7.48 -1.05
N ASP A 29 4.11 -7.49 -2.30
CA ASP A 29 5.46 -7.81 -2.76
C ASP A 29 6.20 -6.51 -3.10
N LYS A 30 7.49 -6.60 -3.46
CA LYS A 30 8.29 -5.44 -3.85
C LYS A 30 7.63 -4.64 -4.97
N GLY A 31 7.10 -5.31 -6.01
CA GLY A 31 6.44 -4.66 -7.12
C GLY A 31 5.17 -3.91 -6.73
N MET A 32 4.38 -4.43 -5.78
CA MET A 32 3.21 -3.73 -5.26
C MET A 32 3.62 -2.48 -4.48
N MET A 33 4.65 -2.59 -3.64
CA MET A 33 5.14 -1.44 -2.87
C MET A 33 5.69 -0.33 -3.77
N GLU A 34 6.56 -0.69 -4.71
CA GLU A 34 7.10 0.26 -5.69
C GLU A 34 5.99 0.88 -6.55
N GLY A 35 5.01 0.06 -6.99
CA GLY A 35 3.89 0.55 -7.79
C GLY A 35 2.99 1.54 -7.04
N LEU A 36 2.74 1.34 -5.76
CA LEU A 36 1.98 2.27 -4.93
C LEU A 36 2.69 3.60 -4.76
N VAL A 37 4.01 3.56 -4.51
CA VAL A 37 4.82 4.79 -4.39
C VAL A 37 4.88 5.52 -5.73
N GLU A 38 5.17 4.82 -6.83
CA GLU A 38 5.20 5.39 -8.19
C GLU A 38 3.86 6.02 -8.57
N ALA A 39 2.74 5.39 -8.18
CA ALA A 39 1.40 5.92 -8.43
C ALA A 39 1.19 7.26 -7.70
N ALA A 40 1.54 7.35 -6.42
CA ALA A 40 1.41 8.58 -5.65
C ALA A 40 2.34 9.68 -6.20
N GLU A 41 3.59 9.35 -6.51
CA GLU A 41 4.54 10.29 -7.12
C GLU A 41 4.08 10.79 -8.50
N THR A 42 3.48 9.92 -9.32
CA THR A 42 2.90 10.32 -10.59
C THR A 42 1.77 11.33 -10.39
N LEU A 43 0.84 11.03 -9.48
CA LEU A 43 -0.31 11.90 -9.22
C LEU A 43 0.07 13.23 -8.55
N SER A 44 1.16 13.27 -7.80
CA SER A 44 1.66 14.52 -7.20
C SER A 44 2.15 15.54 -8.24
N GLN A 45 2.37 15.12 -9.48
CA GLN A 45 2.80 15.98 -10.59
C GLN A 45 1.63 16.39 -11.51
N GLU A 46 0.40 15.98 -11.20
CA GLU A 46 -0.77 16.25 -12.04
C GLU A 46 -1.65 17.36 -11.45
N ASP A 47 -1.57 18.55 -12.03
CA ASP A 47 -2.29 19.75 -11.56
C ASP A 47 -3.83 19.63 -11.69
N ASP A 48 -4.32 18.78 -12.59
CA ASP A 48 -5.75 18.63 -12.86
C ASP A 48 -6.49 17.70 -11.89
N ILE A 49 -5.79 16.89 -11.12
CA ILE A 49 -6.40 15.99 -10.15
C ILE A 49 -6.86 16.77 -8.93
N ARG A 50 -8.06 16.45 -8.44
CA ARG A 50 -8.70 17.06 -7.26
C ARG A 50 -9.01 16.07 -6.15
N ALA A 51 -8.97 14.78 -6.44
CA ALA A 51 -9.11 13.71 -5.45
C ALA A 51 -8.52 12.41 -5.97
N VAL A 52 -8.08 11.56 -5.05
CA VAL A 52 -7.62 10.20 -5.33
C VAL A 52 -8.51 9.21 -4.62
N VAL A 53 -8.94 8.16 -5.32
CA VAL A 53 -9.61 7.00 -4.74
C VAL A 53 -8.63 5.82 -4.75
N LEU A 54 -8.36 5.23 -3.60
CA LEU A 54 -7.51 4.06 -3.45
C LEU A 54 -8.35 2.83 -3.11
N SER A 55 -8.25 1.78 -3.91
CA SER A 55 -9.00 0.53 -3.73
C SER A 55 -8.17 -0.71 -4.06
N GLY A 56 -8.75 -1.88 -3.84
CA GLY A 56 -8.18 -3.15 -4.28
C GLY A 56 -9.13 -3.89 -5.21
N LYS A 57 -8.63 -4.46 -6.28
CA LYS A 57 -9.40 -5.29 -7.20
C LYS A 57 -9.65 -6.67 -6.60
N GLY A 58 -10.76 -7.30 -6.98
CA GLY A 58 -11.10 -8.66 -6.60
C GLY A 58 -11.69 -8.77 -5.20
N ARG A 59 -11.28 -9.77 -4.44
CA ARG A 59 -11.93 -10.18 -3.18
C ARG A 59 -11.37 -9.55 -1.90
N ALA A 60 -10.46 -8.60 -1.99
CA ALA A 60 -9.86 -7.96 -0.82
C ALA A 60 -9.29 -6.59 -1.16
N PHE A 61 -9.29 -5.68 -0.20
CA PHE A 61 -8.49 -4.47 -0.32
C PHE A 61 -7.00 -4.84 -0.37
N CYS A 62 -6.47 -5.41 0.72
CA CYS A 62 -5.08 -5.90 0.78
C CYS A 62 -4.90 -6.88 1.94
N ALA A 63 -4.26 -8.02 1.68
CA ALA A 63 -3.98 -9.06 2.68
C ALA A 63 -2.67 -8.86 3.46
N GLY A 64 -2.02 -7.69 3.32
CA GLY A 64 -0.73 -7.41 3.98
C GLY A 64 0.47 -7.99 3.23
N LEU A 65 1.57 -8.22 3.93
CA LEU A 65 2.81 -8.72 3.34
C LEU A 65 2.61 -10.10 2.69
N ASP A 66 3.18 -10.30 1.50
CA ASP A 66 3.14 -11.60 0.83
C ASP A 66 3.88 -12.65 1.65
N VAL A 67 3.17 -13.71 2.05
CA VAL A 67 3.72 -14.77 2.90
C VAL A 67 4.86 -15.55 2.24
N SER A 68 4.97 -15.55 0.92
CA SER A 68 6.10 -16.14 0.22
C SER A 68 7.40 -15.40 0.51
N ASN A 69 7.34 -14.08 0.61
CA ASN A 69 8.46 -13.24 1.02
C ASN A 69 8.82 -13.48 2.50
N PHE A 70 7.81 -13.67 3.33
CA PHE A 70 8.00 -13.94 4.75
C PHE A 70 8.70 -15.29 5.01
N ALA A 71 8.34 -16.33 4.27
CA ALA A 71 9.00 -17.64 4.36
C ALA A 71 10.48 -17.55 3.99
N SER A 72 10.83 -16.78 2.97
CA SER A 72 12.24 -16.54 2.57
C SER A 72 13.01 -15.77 3.65
N MET A 73 12.40 -14.77 4.28
CA MET A 73 13.03 -14.03 5.39
C MET A 73 13.30 -14.95 6.59
N MET A 74 12.39 -15.87 6.93
CA MET A 74 12.58 -16.81 8.04
C MET A 74 13.61 -17.90 7.74
N SER A 75 13.79 -18.30 6.49
CA SER A 75 14.78 -19.31 6.09
C SER A 75 16.20 -18.75 5.97
N GLY A 76 16.38 -17.43 6.13
CA GLY A 76 17.68 -16.77 5.93
C GLY A 76 18.10 -16.69 4.46
N GLU A 77 17.22 -17.03 3.54
CA GLU A 77 17.41 -16.78 2.12
C GLU A 77 17.16 -15.31 1.82
N LYS A 78 17.99 -14.72 0.95
CA LYS A 78 17.79 -13.31 0.54
C LYS A 78 16.43 -13.17 -0.11
N SER A 79 15.48 -12.56 0.58
CA SER A 79 14.20 -12.19 -0.02
C SER A 79 14.42 -11.07 -1.02
N ASN A 80 13.60 -11.02 -2.08
CA ASN A 80 13.64 -9.92 -3.06
C ASN A 80 13.30 -8.55 -2.45
N VAL A 81 12.90 -8.52 -1.18
CA VAL A 81 12.56 -7.31 -0.40
C VAL A 81 13.75 -6.82 0.42
N GLU A 82 14.77 -7.66 0.65
CA GLU A 82 15.93 -7.37 1.54
C GLU A 82 17.00 -6.43 0.97
N SER A 83 16.81 -5.84 -0.19
CA SER A 83 17.88 -5.04 -0.82
C SER A 83 18.07 -3.66 -0.19
N VAL A 84 17.19 -3.21 0.71
CA VAL A 84 17.29 -1.91 1.38
C VAL A 84 17.22 -2.09 2.89
N PRO A 85 18.27 -1.71 3.64
CA PRO A 85 18.20 -1.70 5.09
C PRO A 85 17.04 -0.84 5.59
N LEU A 86 16.26 -1.35 6.56
CA LEU A 86 15.12 -0.62 7.14
C LEU A 86 15.52 0.73 7.77
N THR A 87 16.80 0.88 8.12
CA THR A 87 17.37 2.12 8.68
C THR A 87 17.68 3.18 7.64
N GLU A 88 17.75 2.82 6.35
CA GLU A 88 18.05 3.78 5.29
C GLU A 88 16.78 4.54 4.87
N ARG A 89 16.89 5.85 4.76
CA ARG A 89 15.84 6.76 4.29
C ARG A 89 15.99 6.95 2.79
N THR A 90 15.40 6.03 2.01
CA THR A 90 15.51 6.02 0.54
C THR A 90 14.50 6.92 -0.15
N HIS A 91 13.47 7.40 0.59
CA HIS A 91 12.37 8.22 0.08
C HIS A 91 12.13 9.42 0.99
N GLY A 92 13.07 10.36 1.01
CA GLY A 92 13.02 11.53 1.89
C GLY A 92 13.22 11.14 3.36
N ILE A 93 12.20 11.32 4.20
CA ILE A 93 12.22 10.94 5.62
C ILE A 93 11.85 9.47 5.85
N ALA A 94 11.45 8.75 4.82
CA ALA A 94 10.92 7.38 4.87
C ALA A 94 11.82 6.37 4.14
N ASN A 95 11.67 5.10 4.44
CA ASN A 95 12.10 4.00 3.59
C ASN A 95 10.95 3.57 2.67
N LEU A 96 11.19 2.61 1.75
CA LEU A 96 10.17 2.13 0.82
C LEU A 96 8.90 1.62 1.53
N PHE A 97 9.05 0.87 2.63
CA PHE A 97 7.91 0.31 3.37
C PHE A 97 7.02 1.41 3.95
N GLN A 98 7.64 2.40 4.59
CA GLN A 98 6.93 3.55 5.16
C GLN A 98 6.31 4.42 4.07
N LYS A 99 7.00 4.60 2.94
CA LYS A 99 6.52 5.41 1.82
C LYS A 99 5.25 4.86 1.20
N CYS A 100 5.03 3.54 1.19
CA CYS A 100 3.79 2.93 0.69
C CYS A 100 2.51 3.47 1.35
N SER A 101 2.59 3.85 2.62
CA SER A 101 1.49 4.46 3.36
C SER A 101 1.59 5.98 3.35
N PHE A 102 2.78 6.50 3.61
CA PHE A 102 3.01 7.93 3.82
C PHE A 102 2.86 8.76 2.54
N ALA A 103 3.13 8.19 1.37
CA ALA A 103 2.99 8.87 0.09
C ALA A 103 1.57 9.40 -0.17
N TRP A 104 0.55 8.71 0.33
CA TRP A 104 -0.85 9.13 0.20
C TRP A 104 -1.16 10.34 1.07
N HIS A 105 -0.54 10.42 2.23
CA HIS A 105 -0.68 11.57 3.14
C HIS A 105 0.05 12.82 2.64
N GLU A 106 1.07 12.66 1.80
CA GLU A 106 1.83 13.77 1.23
C GLU A 106 1.16 14.43 0.00
N LEU A 107 0.13 13.81 -0.57
CA LEU A 107 -0.59 14.40 -1.70
C LEU A 107 -1.34 15.66 -1.27
N GLU A 108 -1.31 16.70 -2.10
CA GLU A 108 -2.01 17.98 -1.86
C GLU A 108 -3.51 17.91 -2.17
N VAL A 109 -4.02 16.73 -2.48
CA VAL A 109 -5.44 16.49 -2.77
C VAL A 109 -5.98 15.39 -1.86
N PRO A 110 -7.27 15.40 -1.51
CA PRO A 110 -7.87 14.36 -0.67
C PRO A 110 -7.67 12.95 -1.23
N VAL A 111 -7.19 12.04 -0.39
CA VAL A 111 -7.10 10.61 -0.68
C VAL A 111 -8.18 9.86 0.06
N ILE A 112 -9.00 9.12 -0.70
CA ILE A 112 -10.16 8.38 -0.20
C ILE A 112 -9.87 6.89 -0.37
N ALA A 113 -9.67 6.16 0.72
CA ALA A 113 -9.52 4.71 0.65
C ALA A 113 -10.87 3.99 0.80
N ALA A 114 -11.14 3.05 -0.11
CA ALA A 114 -12.33 2.21 -0.12
C ALA A 114 -11.95 0.74 0.13
N ALA A 115 -12.06 0.29 1.38
CA ALA A 115 -11.73 -1.08 1.77
C ALA A 115 -12.95 -2.00 1.72
N HIS A 116 -12.71 -3.25 1.34
CA HIS A 116 -13.71 -4.31 1.37
C HIS A 116 -13.07 -5.63 1.80
N ASN A 117 -13.86 -6.49 2.40
CA ASN A 117 -13.57 -7.86 2.81
C ASN A 117 -12.33 -8.00 3.72
N THR A 118 -11.11 -7.82 3.21
CA THR A 118 -9.87 -8.00 3.99
C THR A 118 -8.94 -6.81 3.80
N CYS A 119 -8.54 -6.19 4.93
CA CYS A 119 -7.62 -5.07 4.98
C CYS A 119 -6.75 -5.23 6.24
N ILE A 120 -5.62 -5.94 6.13
CA ILE A 120 -4.82 -6.38 7.28
C ILE A 120 -3.32 -6.10 7.10
N GLY A 121 -2.60 -6.04 8.23
CA GLY A 121 -1.16 -5.82 8.25
C GLY A 121 -0.76 -4.55 7.49
N GLY A 122 0.24 -4.65 6.61
CA GLY A 122 0.65 -3.54 5.76
C GLY A 122 -0.47 -2.94 4.90
N GLY A 123 -1.48 -3.74 4.53
CA GLY A 123 -2.68 -3.25 3.84
C GLY A 123 -3.52 -2.31 4.73
N LEU A 124 -3.63 -2.60 6.03
CA LEU A 124 -4.26 -1.69 6.98
C LEU A 124 -3.44 -0.40 7.12
N GLN A 125 -2.12 -0.50 7.15
CA GLN A 125 -1.26 0.68 7.28
C GLN A 125 -1.40 1.60 6.05
N ILE A 126 -1.45 1.05 4.83
CA ILE A 126 -1.74 1.82 3.60
C ILE A 126 -3.11 2.49 3.67
N TYR A 127 -4.14 1.75 4.11
CA TYR A 127 -5.49 2.31 4.29
C TYR A 127 -5.51 3.46 5.28
N LEU A 128 -4.74 3.40 6.35
CA LEU A 128 -4.63 4.46 7.37
C LEU A 128 -3.90 5.70 6.86
N GLY A 129 -3.04 5.59 5.85
CA GLY A 129 -2.36 6.72 5.20
C GLY A 129 -3.29 7.63 4.38
N SER A 130 -4.56 7.25 4.17
CA SER A 130 -5.56 8.08 3.47
C SER A 130 -6.28 9.05 4.42
N ASP A 131 -6.83 10.14 3.86
CA ASP A 131 -7.56 11.17 4.61
C ASP A 131 -8.97 10.72 4.99
N ILE A 132 -9.69 10.12 4.03
CA ILE A 132 -11.06 9.67 4.20
C ILE A 132 -11.12 8.16 3.95
N ARG A 133 -11.78 7.44 4.85
CA ARG A 133 -11.80 5.98 4.83
C ARG A 133 -13.21 5.45 4.80
N PHE A 134 -13.52 4.68 3.76
CA PHE A 134 -14.76 3.92 3.64
C PHE A 134 -14.48 2.43 3.75
N ALA A 135 -15.33 1.72 4.46
CA ALA A 135 -15.28 0.27 4.59
C ALA A 135 -16.63 -0.36 4.22
N ALA A 136 -16.61 -1.35 3.36
CA ALA A 136 -17.80 -2.15 3.10
C ALA A 136 -18.22 -2.90 4.38
N PRO A 137 -19.53 -3.13 4.60
CA PRO A 137 -19.97 -3.95 5.72
C PRO A 137 -19.28 -5.31 5.77
N GLY A 138 -18.82 -5.74 6.95
CA GLY A 138 -18.13 -7.00 7.14
C GLY A 138 -16.64 -6.99 6.78
N THR A 139 -16.07 -5.84 6.41
CA THR A 139 -14.62 -5.72 6.21
C THR A 139 -13.86 -6.08 7.48
N LYS A 140 -12.85 -6.93 7.33
CA LYS A 140 -11.98 -7.37 8.43
C LYS A 140 -10.72 -6.53 8.46
N PHE A 141 -10.49 -5.84 9.57
CA PHE A 141 -9.27 -5.08 9.85
C PHE A 141 -8.46 -5.76 10.94
N SER A 142 -7.15 -5.80 10.80
CA SER A 142 -6.26 -6.32 11.84
C SER A 142 -4.84 -5.79 11.68
N ILE A 143 -4.21 -5.42 12.81
CA ILE A 143 -2.76 -5.25 12.92
C ILE A 143 -2.17 -6.66 13.02
N MET A 144 -1.94 -7.29 11.86
CA MET A 144 -1.54 -8.69 11.77
C MET A 144 -0.07 -8.91 12.14
N GLU A 145 0.73 -7.87 12.16
CA GLU A 145 2.15 -7.86 12.52
C GLU A 145 2.38 -8.49 13.90
N ILE A 146 1.51 -8.22 14.86
CA ILE A 146 1.60 -8.76 16.22
C ILE A 146 1.59 -10.29 16.26
N LYS A 147 0.90 -10.95 15.33
CA LYS A 147 0.87 -12.41 15.22
C LYS A 147 2.25 -13.00 14.91
N TRP A 148 3.12 -12.21 14.30
CA TRP A 148 4.44 -12.60 13.86
C TRP A 148 5.56 -12.02 14.72
N GLY A 149 5.21 -11.29 15.80
CA GLY A 149 6.17 -10.58 16.64
C GLY A 149 6.83 -9.39 15.94
N LEU A 150 6.18 -8.85 14.92
CA LEU A 150 6.64 -7.68 14.17
C LEU A 150 5.98 -6.41 14.69
N ILE A 151 6.62 -5.26 14.44
CA ILE A 151 6.06 -3.93 14.70
C ILE A 151 5.33 -3.46 13.43
N PRO A 152 4.21 -2.74 13.53
CA PRO A 152 3.58 -2.10 12.37
C PRO A 152 4.38 -0.85 11.97
N ASP A 153 5.40 -1.04 11.15
CA ASP A 153 6.44 -0.05 10.83
C ASP A 153 6.30 0.59 9.43
N MET A 154 5.17 0.38 8.77
CA MET A 154 4.91 0.92 7.42
C MET A 154 4.28 2.32 7.43
N GLY A 155 4.33 3.07 8.54
CA GLY A 155 3.89 4.47 8.59
C GLY A 155 2.40 4.68 8.89
N ALA A 156 1.72 3.73 9.52
CA ALA A 156 0.32 3.88 9.96
C ALA A 156 0.14 4.86 11.12
N THR A 157 1.21 5.13 11.84
CA THR A 157 1.27 6.09 12.95
C THR A 157 2.39 7.06 12.65
N PRO A 158 2.11 8.23 12.04
CA PRO A 158 3.09 9.29 11.84
C PRO A 158 3.52 9.94 13.16
#